data_86c9111d45ec7d7b364a2c86c2d4c8d1
#
_entry.id   86c9111d45ec7d7b364a2c86c2d4c8d1
#
_cell.length_a   1.000
_cell.length_b   1.000
_cell.length_c   1.000
_cell.angle_alpha   90.00
_cell.angle_beta   90.00
_cell.angle_gamma   90.00
#
_symmetry.space_group_name_H-M   'P 1'
#
loop_
_entity.id
_entity.type
_entity.pdbx_description
1 polymer ?
#
loop_
_entity_poly.entity_id
_entity_poly.type
_entity_poly.pdbx_seq_one_letter_code
_entity_poly.pdbx_strand_id
1 'polypeptide(L)'
;MLDAAGLTFAVAPADVDERAIRETLQADDSGIEPADVAEVLARTKAETISRQQVETLVIGADQVLALENEIFEKPADLAGARQHLQKLRGRTHHLHSAVVLAANGEVVWAQVDTASLTMHAFSADFLETYLTLAGTMICDSVGAYQLESQGVQLFERIEGDYFTILGLPLLPLLAELRARKVIAS
;
A
#
# COMPACT_ATOMS: atom_id res chain seq x y z
N MET A 1 0.93 -12.66 -0.50
CA MET A 1 0.32 -12.63 -1.85
C MET A 1 1.18 -13.39 -2.86
N LEU A 2 2.42 -12.98 -3.15
CA LEU A 2 3.27 -13.62 -4.17
C LEU A 2 3.49 -15.11 -3.92
N ASP A 3 3.78 -15.50 -2.69
CA ASP A 3 3.95 -16.90 -2.30
C ASP A 3 2.65 -17.72 -2.52
N ALA A 4 1.51 -17.18 -2.09
CA ALA A 4 0.20 -17.79 -2.32
C ALA A 4 -0.18 -17.88 -3.81
N ALA A 5 0.40 -17.02 -4.65
CA ALA A 5 0.28 -17.09 -6.11
C ALA A 5 1.27 -18.07 -6.75
N GLY A 6 2.08 -18.78 -5.97
CA GLY A 6 3.03 -19.78 -6.43
C GLY A 6 4.33 -19.22 -7.01
N LEU A 7 4.68 -17.97 -6.73
CA LEU A 7 5.94 -17.39 -7.17
C LEU A 7 7.07 -17.76 -6.19
N THR A 8 8.23 -18.10 -6.74
CA THR A 8 9.45 -18.26 -5.96
C THR A 8 10.25 -16.97 -6.03
N PHE A 9 10.55 -16.38 -4.89
CA PHE A 9 11.28 -15.12 -4.78
C PHE A 9 12.09 -15.04 -3.48
N ALA A 10 13.05 -14.12 -3.43
CA ALA A 10 13.76 -13.74 -2.21
C ALA A 10 13.28 -12.36 -1.75
N VAL A 11 13.24 -12.14 -0.44
CA VAL A 11 12.91 -10.84 0.14
C VAL A 11 14.19 -10.10 0.48
N ALA A 12 14.30 -8.85 0.02
CA ALA A 12 15.38 -7.94 0.35
C ALA A 12 14.80 -6.63 0.88
N PRO A 13 15.07 -6.24 2.15
CA PRO A 13 14.62 -4.96 2.67
C PRO A 13 15.38 -3.83 1.97
N ALA A 14 14.65 -2.84 1.48
CA ALA A 14 15.25 -1.61 0.96
C ALA A 14 15.47 -0.64 2.12
N ASP A 15 16.70 -0.18 2.30
CA ASP A 15 17.04 0.89 3.23
C ASP A 15 16.70 2.24 2.58
N VAL A 16 15.45 2.67 2.74
CA VAL A 16 14.88 3.87 2.13
C VAL A 16 14.20 4.71 3.20
N ASP A 17 14.59 5.97 3.32
CA ASP A 17 13.89 6.93 4.17
C ASP A 17 12.61 7.44 3.49
N GLU A 18 11.54 6.64 3.61
CA GLU A 18 10.24 6.94 3.00
C GLU A 18 9.65 8.28 3.48
N ARG A 19 9.95 8.66 4.74
CA ARG A 19 9.46 9.91 5.30
C ARG A 19 10.15 11.11 4.62
N ALA A 20 11.47 11.08 4.52
CA ALA A 20 12.22 12.15 3.84
C ALA A 20 11.81 12.30 2.38
N ILE A 21 11.52 11.18 1.69
CA ILE A 21 11.03 11.23 0.31
C ILE A 21 9.67 11.92 0.26
N ARG A 22 8.70 11.54 1.10
CA ARG A 22 7.38 12.18 1.13
C ARG A 22 7.47 13.68 1.44
N GLU A 23 8.27 14.06 2.45
CA GLU A 23 8.48 15.46 2.82
C GLU A 23 9.07 16.25 1.65
N THR A 24 10.04 15.69 0.92
CA THR A 24 10.64 16.34 -0.26
C THR A 24 9.62 16.51 -1.38
N LEU A 25 8.87 15.47 -1.72
CA LEU A 25 7.85 15.52 -2.76
C LEU A 25 6.77 16.57 -2.47
N GLN A 26 6.31 16.67 -1.21
CA GLN A 26 5.33 17.67 -0.80
C GLN A 26 5.89 19.10 -0.77
N ALA A 27 7.19 19.26 -0.52
CA ALA A 27 7.86 20.55 -0.53
C ALA A 27 8.08 21.07 -1.96
N ASP A 28 8.42 20.17 -2.89
CA ASP A 28 8.66 20.50 -4.30
C ASP A 28 7.35 20.74 -5.07
N ASP A 29 6.31 19.98 -4.75
CA ASP A 29 4.97 20.13 -5.32
C ASP A 29 3.89 19.90 -4.25
N SER A 30 3.30 21.00 -3.76
CA SER A 30 2.20 20.91 -2.77
C SER A 30 0.91 20.29 -3.32
N GLY A 31 0.83 20.07 -4.63
CA GLY A 31 -0.30 19.46 -5.33
C GLY A 31 -0.02 18.03 -5.79
N ILE A 32 1.10 17.40 -5.36
CA ILE A 32 1.42 16.04 -5.77
C ILE A 32 0.29 15.07 -5.42
N GLU A 33 -0.13 14.28 -6.39
CA GLU A 33 -1.18 13.29 -6.18
C GLU A 33 -0.69 12.12 -5.30
N PRO A 34 -1.51 11.62 -4.36
CA PRO A 34 -1.11 10.49 -3.50
C PRO A 34 -0.71 9.23 -4.28
N ALA A 35 -1.26 9.03 -5.47
CA ALA A 35 -0.89 7.94 -6.37
C ALA A 35 0.57 8.04 -6.85
N ASP A 36 1.03 9.26 -7.17
CA ASP A 36 2.41 9.52 -7.60
C ASP A 36 3.39 9.29 -6.44
N VAL A 37 2.99 9.64 -5.21
CA VAL A 37 3.79 9.34 -4.01
C VAL A 37 4.00 7.84 -3.85
N ALA A 38 2.94 7.03 -4.01
CA ALA A 38 3.05 5.57 -3.95
C ALA A 38 4.00 5.03 -5.04
N GLU A 39 3.90 5.56 -6.26
CA GLU A 39 4.78 5.14 -7.36
C GLU A 39 6.24 5.50 -7.09
N VAL A 40 6.54 6.73 -6.64
CA VAL A 40 7.92 7.15 -6.34
C VAL A 40 8.54 6.30 -5.25
N LEU A 41 7.79 5.97 -4.19
CA LEU A 41 8.27 5.09 -3.12
C LEU A 41 8.54 3.68 -3.63
N ALA A 42 7.64 3.09 -4.41
CA ALA A 42 7.82 1.77 -5.01
C ALA A 42 9.04 1.74 -5.96
N ARG A 43 9.22 2.78 -6.80
CA ARG A 43 10.39 2.95 -7.68
C ARG A 43 11.68 3.00 -6.88
N THR A 44 11.74 3.86 -5.87
CA THR A 44 12.94 4.03 -5.05
C THR A 44 13.35 2.72 -4.39
N LYS A 45 12.40 1.95 -3.84
CA LYS A 45 12.64 0.62 -3.28
C LYS A 45 13.20 -0.34 -4.33
N ALA A 46 12.53 -0.43 -5.48
CA ALA A 46 12.92 -1.35 -6.56
C ALA A 46 14.32 -1.03 -7.10
N GLU A 47 14.59 0.24 -7.41
CA GLU A 47 15.89 0.68 -7.94
C GLU A 47 17.03 0.47 -6.95
N THR A 48 16.81 0.79 -5.65
CA THR A 48 17.81 0.63 -4.60
C THR A 48 18.30 -0.83 -4.52
N ILE A 49 17.38 -1.78 -4.51
CA ILE A 49 17.73 -3.21 -4.47
C ILE A 49 18.29 -3.67 -5.82
N SER A 50 17.74 -3.21 -6.95
CA SER A 50 18.16 -3.63 -8.29
C SER A 50 19.60 -3.20 -8.62
N ARG A 51 20.09 -2.07 -8.06
CA ARG A 51 21.50 -1.67 -8.17
C ARG A 51 22.44 -2.62 -7.43
N GLN A 52 21.97 -3.28 -6.38
CA GLN A 52 22.75 -4.22 -5.56
C GLN A 52 22.65 -5.66 -6.09
N GLN A 53 21.58 -6.00 -6.80
CA GLN A 53 21.25 -7.34 -7.28
C GLN A 53 21.31 -7.37 -8.81
N VAL A 54 22.52 -7.41 -9.36
CA VAL A 54 22.74 -7.45 -10.83
C VAL A 54 22.13 -8.72 -11.42
N GLU A 55 21.59 -8.64 -12.65
CA GLU A 55 20.91 -9.72 -13.37
C GLU A 55 19.64 -10.28 -12.69
N THR A 56 19.10 -9.55 -11.73
CA THR A 56 17.87 -9.93 -11.02
C THR A 56 16.74 -8.98 -11.38
N LEU A 57 15.54 -9.53 -11.63
CA LEU A 57 14.33 -8.73 -11.74
C LEU A 57 13.80 -8.47 -10.32
N VAL A 58 13.73 -7.21 -9.94
CA VAL A 58 13.29 -6.77 -8.61
C VAL A 58 11.88 -6.24 -8.67
N ILE A 59 11.02 -6.70 -7.76
CA ILE A 59 9.68 -6.16 -7.54
C ILE A 59 9.74 -5.21 -6.35
N GLY A 60 9.43 -3.93 -6.56
CA GLY A 60 9.19 -2.96 -5.50
C GLY A 60 7.70 -2.64 -5.43
N ALA A 61 7.17 -2.47 -4.22
CA ALA A 61 5.79 -2.09 -4.02
C ALA A 61 5.67 -1.09 -2.86
N ASP A 62 4.67 -0.23 -2.96
CA ASP A 62 4.28 0.69 -1.90
C ASP A 62 2.78 0.96 -1.93
N GLN A 63 2.20 1.31 -0.78
CA GLN A 63 0.80 1.68 -0.66
C GLN A 63 0.65 2.96 0.15
N VAL A 64 -0.13 3.89 -0.39
CA VAL A 64 -0.51 5.14 0.26
C VAL A 64 -2.01 5.16 0.48
N LEU A 65 -2.45 5.48 1.72
CA LEU A 65 -3.83 5.82 2.04
C LEU A 65 -3.99 7.33 2.01
N ALA A 66 -4.98 7.80 1.27
CA ALA A 66 -5.33 9.21 1.23
C ALA A 66 -6.82 9.44 1.52
N LEU A 67 -7.10 10.44 2.35
CA LEU A 67 -8.43 11.00 2.55
C LEU A 67 -8.41 12.42 1.97
N GLU A 68 -9.08 12.62 0.82
CA GLU A 68 -8.85 13.81 0.00
C GLU A 68 -7.35 13.89 -0.37
N ASN A 69 -6.64 14.94 0.06
CA ASN A 69 -5.21 15.09 -0.16
C ASN A 69 -4.36 14.80 1.10
N GLU A 70 -4.99 14.42 2.22
CA GLU A 70 -4.25 14.04 3.44
C GLU A 70 -3.75 12.60 3.32
N ILE A 71 -2.45 12.42 3.27
CA ILE A 71 -1.80 11.10 3.30
C ILE A 71 -1.68 10.64 4.75
N PHE A 72 -2.07 9.39 5.00
CA PHE A 72 -1.98 8.73 6.30
C PHE A 72 -0.71 7.89 6.39
N GLU A 73 0.01 8.03 7.49
CA GLU A 73 1.11 7.13 7.85
C GLU A 73 0.58 5.97 8.70
N LYS A 74 1.42 4.94 8.92
CA LYS A 74 1.07 3.89 9.88
C LYS A 74 0.96 4.49 11.28
N PRO A 75 -0.10 4.20 12.04
CA PRO A 75 -0.23 4.72 13.39
C PRO A 75 0.85 4.11 14.30
N ALA A 76 1.42 4.93 15.16
CA ALA A 76 2.47 4.48 16.08
C ALA A 76 1.95 3.53 17.18
N ASP A 77 0.67 3.67 17.52
CA ASP A 77 0.01 2.91 18.58
C ASP A 77 -1.51 2.87 18.38
N LEU A 78 -2.22 2.23 19.31
CA LEU A 78 -3.69 2.16 19.29
C LEU A 78 -4.37 3.52 19.45
N ALA A 79 -3.73 4.51 20.08
CA ALA A 79 -4.28 5.85 20.18
C ALA A 79 -4.24 6.56 18.82
N GLY A 80 -3.14 6.41 18.08
CA GLY A 80 -3.03 6.85 16.69
C GLY A 80 -4.00 6.11 15.76
N ALA A 81 -4.13 4.78 15.91
CA ALA A 81 -5.10 3.99 15.17
C ALA A 81 -6.54 4.47 15.38
N ARG A 82 -6.91 4.79 16.62
CA ARG A 82 -8.20 5.39 16.98
C ARG A 82 -8.43 6.71 16.24
N GLN A 83 -7.44 7.59 16.24
CA GLN A 83 -7.54 8.89 15.56
C GLN A 83 -7.73 8.72 14.04
N HIS A 84 -7.01 7.79 13.42
CA HIS A 84 -7.19 7.46 12.01
C HIS A 84 -8.61 7.00 11.72
N LEU A 85 -9.10 6.01 12.47
CA LEU A 85 -10.45 5.46 12.28
C LEU A 85 -11.55 6.51 12.54
N GLN A 86 -11.36 7.42 13.49
CA GLN A 86 -12.27 8.55 13.71
C GLN A 86 -12.31 9.53 12.52
N LYS A 87 -11.16 9.80 11.90
CA LYS A 87 -11.08 10.64 10.69
C LYS A 87 -11.74 9.99 9.48
N LEU A 88 -11.55 8.67 9.31
CA LEU A 88 -12.07 7.89 8.18
C LEU A 88 -13.55 7.53 8.33
N ARG A 89 -14.10 7.57 9.54
CA ARG A 89 -15.48 7.22 9.87
C ARG A 89 -16.50 7.96 9.01
N GLY A 90 -17.38 7.23 8.33
CA GLY A 90 -18.44 7.78 7.48
C GLY A 90 -17.94 8.50 6.23
N ARG A 91 -16.67 8.28 5.84
CA ARG A 91 -16.04 8.94 4.69
C ARG A 91 -15.47 7.91 3.72
N THR A 92 -15.31 8.34 2.47
CA THR A 92 -14.60 7.58 1.46
C THR A 92 -13.14 8.00 1.43
N HIS A 93 -12.24 7.02 1.53
CA HIS A 93 -10.81 7.21 1.35
C HIS A 93 -10.30 6.31 0.23
N HIS A 94 -9.07 6.56 -0.21
CA HIS A 94 -8.45 5.86 -1.31
C HIS A 94 -7.18 5.15 -0.86
N LEU A 95 -6.98 3.93 -1.35
CA LEU A 95 -5.73 3.20 -1.29
C LEU A 95 -5.10 3.23 -2.68
N HIS A 96 -3.93 3.86 -2.80
CA HIS A 96 -3.13 3.88 -4.01
C HIS A 96 -1.99 2.88 -3.83
N SER A 97 -2.02 1.80 -4.59
CA SER A 97 -1.00 0.74 -4.52
C SER A 97 -0.18 0.74 -5.79
N ALA A 98 1.11 0.90 -5.64
CA ALA A 98 2.07 0.88 -6.73
C ALA A 98 2.88 -0.41 -6.72
N VAL A 99 3.16 -0.94 -7.90
CA VAL A 99 4.11 -2.03 -8.12
C VAL A 99 5.04 -1.67 -9.28
N VAL A 100 6.32 -1.92 -9.09
CA VAL A 100 7.38 -1.55 -10.03
C VAL A 100 8.28 -2.74 -10.25
N LEU A 101 8.67 -2.97 -11.50
CA LEU A 101 9.76 -3.88 -11.86
C LEU A 101 11.00 -3.08 -12.20
N ALA A 102 12.12 -3.44 -11.61
CA ALA A 102 13.42 -2.86 -11.91
C ALA A 102 14.45 -3.96 -12.24
N ALA A 103 15.36 -3.66 -13.15
CA ALA A 103 16.48 -4.51 -13.53
C ALA A 103 17.72 -3.64 -13.75
N ASN A 104 18.87 -4.07 -13.23
CA ASN A 104 20.16 -3.36 -13.37
C ASN A 104 20.10 -1.88 -12.93
N GLY A 105 19.30 -1.58 -11.91
CA GLY A 105 19.14 -0.24 -11.36
C GLY A 105 18.16 0.67 -12.10
N GLU A 106 17.49 0.17 -13.14
CA GLU A 106 16.52 0.93 -13.94
C GLU A 106 15.11 0.34 -13.83
N VAL A 107 14.11 1.22 -13.78
CA VAL A 107 12.71 0.80 -13.85
C VAL A 107 12.38 0.33 -15.26
N VAL A 108 11.85 -0.88 -15.37
CA VAL A 108 11.46 -1.50 -16.64
C VAL A 108 9.95 -1.62 -16.84
N TRP A 109 9.18 -1.44 -15.76
CA TRP A 109 7.71 -1.40 -15.78
C TRP A 109 7.19 -0.86 -14.45
N ALA A 110 6.05 -0.17 -14.48
CA ALA A 110 5.34 0.32 -13.30
C ALA A 110 3.83 0.29 -13.52
N GLN A 111 3.09 0.07 -12.45
CA GLN A 111 1.63 0.13 -12.40
C GLN A 111 1.18 0.69 -11.07
N VAL A 112 0.19 1.59 -11.11
CA VAL A 112 -0.52 2.08 -9.93
C VAL A 112 -1.99 1.81 -10.10
N ASP A 113 -2.60 1.18 -9.09
CA ASP A 113 -4.03 0.96 -9.02
C ASP A 113 -4.62 1.62 -7.78
N THR A 114 -5.86 2.07 -7.88
CA THR A 114 -6.57 2.75 -6.79
C THR A 114 -7.83 1.98 -6.41
N ALA A 115 -8.01 1.79 -5.11
CA ALA A 115 -9.26 1.30 -4.54
C ALA A 115 -9.92 2.40 -3.67
N SER A 116 -11.25 2.48 -3.72
CA SER A 116 -12.05 3.43 -2.94
C SER A 116 -12.84 2.67 -1.89
N LEU A 117 -12.69 3.05 -0.62
CA LEU A 117 -13.32 2.40 0.51
C LEU A 117 -14.12 3.41 1.31
N THR A 118 -15.41 3.15 1.50
CA THR A 118 -16.32 4.00 2.30
C THR A 118 -16.58 3.32 3.63
N MET A 119 -16.21 3.99 4.73
CA MET A 119 -16.49 3.47 6.07
C MET A 119 -17.90 3.83 6.53
N HIS A 120 -18.52 2.95 7.33
CA HIS A 120 -19.73 3.27 8.09
C HIS A 120 -19.51 4.46 9.02
N ALA A 121 -20.59 5.15 9.35
CA ALA A 121 -20.64 6.10 10.48
C ALA A 121 -20.82 5.32 11.80
N PHE A 122 -19.92 4.39 12.10
CA PHE A 122 -19.97 3.52 13.29
C PHE A 122 -19.99 4.30 14.60
N SER A 123 -20.53 3.70 15.67
CA SER A 123 -20.59 4.30 17.01
C SER A 123 -19.21 4.30 17.72
N ALA A 124 -19.09 5.09 18.80
CA ALA A 124 -17.90 5.06 19.65
C ALA A 124 -17.72 3.67 20.30
N ASP A 125 -18.81 3.04 20.75
CA ASP A 125 -18.75 1.71 21.37
C ASP A 125 -18.29 0.64 20.38
N PHE A 126 -18.72 0.74 19.11
CA PHE A 126 -18.22 -0.15 18.06
C PHE A 126 -16.71 0.02 17.85
N LEU A 127 -16.23 1.27 17.79
CA LEU A 127 -14.80 1.56 17.64
C LEU A 127 -13.98 0.97 18.79
N GLU A 128 -14.43 1.15 20.04
CA GLU A 128 -13.74 0.57 21.20
C GLU A 128 -13.68 -0.96 21.14
N THR A 129 -14.79 -1.57 20.75
CA THR A 129 -14.86 -3.03 20.57
C THR A 129 -13.90 -3.48 19.49
N TYR A 130 -13.89 -2.80 18.35
CA TYR A 130 -12.98 -3.11 17.24
C TYR A 130 -11.50 -3.01 17.66
N LEU A 131 -11.10 -1.88 18.28
CA LEU A 131 -9.73 -1.68 18.75
C LEU A 131 -9.29 -2.76 19.76
N THR A 132 -10.19 -3.14 20.64
CA THR A 132 -9.94 -4.19 21.65
C THR A 132 -9.69 -5.54 20.99
N LEU A 133 -10.52 -5.91 20.00
CA LEU A 133 -10.44 -7.20 19.32
C LEU A 133 -9.28 -7.27 18.32
N ALA A 134 -9.03 -6.20 17.59
CA ALA A 134 -7.99 -6.16 16.56
C ALA A 134 -6.57 -6.01 17.17
N GLY A 135 -6.47 -5.38 18.35
CA GLY A 135 -5.19 -5.22 19.05
C GLY A 135 -4.18 -4.36 18.25
N THR A 136 -2.90 -4.52 18.59
CA THR A 136 -1.82 -3.70 18.00
C THR A 136 -1.49 -4.06 16.55
N MET A 137 -1.95 -5.20 16.04
CA MET A 137 -1.66 -5.63 14.65
C MET A 137 -2.18 -4.65 13.60
N ILE A 138 -3.22 -3.88 13.91
CA ILE A 138 -3.74 -2.86 13.00
C ILE A 138 -2.80 -1.66 12.82
N CYS A 139 -1.82 -1.48 13.70
CA CYS A 139 -0.80 -0.44 13.56
C CYS A 139 0.20 -0.73 12.43
N ASP A 140 0.26 -1.96 11.93
CA ASP A 140 1.06 -2.33 10.76
C ASP A 140 0.41 -1.89 9.43
N SER A 141 -0.85 -1.45 9.46
CA SER A 141 -1.61 -0.96 8.30
C SER A 141 -1.80 0.56 8.35
N VAL A 142 -1.63 1.24 7.22
CA VAL A 142 -1.81 2.70 7.09
C VAL A 142 -3.22 3.18 7.47
N GLY A 143 -4.25 2.33 7.27
CA GLY A 143 -5.65 2.64 7.60
C GLY A 143 -6.08 2.19 9.00
N ALA A 144 -5.21 1.57 9.79
CA ALA A 144 -5.55 0.93 11.05
C ALA A 144 -6.64 -0.16 10.92
N TYR A 145 -6.63 -0.89 9.80
CA TYR A 145 -7.52 -2.02 9.55
C TYR A 145 -6.86 -3.07 8.65
N GLN A 146 -7.38 -4.28 8.70
CA GLN A 146 -7.07 -5.39 7.80
C GLN A 146 -8.39 -5.89 7.20
N LEU A 147 -8.56 -5.75 5.88
CA LEU A 147 -9.81 -6.11 5.19
C LEU A 147 -10.11 -7.60 5.25
N GLU A 148 -9.06 -8.43 5.20
CA GLU A 148 -9.10 -9.89 5.29
C GLU A 148 -9.45 -10.42 6.69
N SER A 149 -9.65 -9.52 7.64
CA SER A 149 -9.96 -9.81 9.04
C SER A 149 -11.22 -9.05 9.48
N GLN A 150 -11.34 -8.74 10.78
CA GLN A 150 -12.46 -8.00 11.36
C GLN A 150 -12.61 -6.58 10.80
N GLY A 151 -11.57 -6.03 10.20
CA GLY A 151 -11.59 -4.72 9.56
C GLY A 151 -12.63 -4.57 8.46
N VAL A 152 -13.07 -5.68 7.85
CA VAL A 152 -14.15 -5.64 6.85
C VAL A 152 -15.45 -5.06 7.40
N GLN A 153 -15.72 -5.19 8.70
CA GLN A 153 -16.91 -4.66 9.36
C GLN A 153 -16.94 -3.12 9.45
N LEU A 154 -15.82 -2.45 9.20
CA LEU A 154 -15.74 -0.99 9.17
C LEU A 154 -16.39 -0.39 7.92
N PHE A 155 -16.58 -1.19 6.85
CA PHE A 155 -16.92 -0.68 5.53
C PHE A 155 -18.38 -0.88 5.16
N GLU A 156 -18.95 0.18 4.56
CA GLU A 156 -20.25 0.19 3.91
C GLU A 156 -20.12 -0.19 2.43
N ARG A 157 -19.02 0.26 1.77
CA ARG A 157 -18.80 0.08 0.35
C ARG A 157 -17.32 -0.02 0.03
N ILE A 158 -16.99 -0.92 -0.89
CA ILE A 158 -15.64 -1.12 -1.40
C ILE A 158 -15.69 -1.18 -2.92
N GLU A 159 -14.85 -0.39 -3.59
CA GLU A 159 -14.70 -0.36 -5.03
C GLU A 159 -13.22 -0.46 -5.39
N GLY A 160 -12.88 -1.42 -6.22
CA GLY A 160 -11.50 -1.69 -6.62
C GLY A 160 -11.14 -3.17 -6.53
N ASP A 161 -9.90 -3.48 -6.91
CA ASP A 161 -9.39 -4.84 -6.86
C ASP A 161 -8.94 -5.22 -5.44
N TYR A 162 -9.24 -6.47 -5.05
CA TYR A 162 -8.91 -6.98 -3.72
C TYR A 162 -7.41 -6.95 -3.41
N PHE A 163 -6.58 -7.32 -4.38
CA PHE A 163 -5.13 -7.34 -4.19
C PHE A 163 -4.55 -5.92 -4.08
N THR A 164 -5.14 -4.96 -4.81
CA THR A 164 -4.82 -3.54 -4.68
C THR A 164 -5.07 -3.05 -3.25
N ILE A 165 -6.20 -3.44 -2.64
CA ILE A 165 -6.51 -3.09 -1.25
C ILE A 165 -5.47 -3.68 -0.28
N LEU A 166 -4.99 -4.91 -0.55
CA LEU A 166 -3.95 -5.55 0.25
C LEU A 166 -2.52 -5.00 -0.02
N GLY A 167 -2.37 -4.02 -0.92
CA GLY A 167 -1.13 -3.29 -1.13
C GLY A 167 -0.29 -3.73 -2.33
N LEU A 168 -0.82 -4.59 -3.20
CA LEU A 168 -0.10 -5.03 -4.40
C LEU A 168 -1.06 -5.24 -5.57
N PRO A 169 -0.96 -4.48 -6.68
CA PRO A 169 -1.67 -4.75 -7.92
C PRO A 169 -1.22 -6.10 -8.56
N LEU A 170 -1.70 -7.20 -8.00
CA LEU A 170 -1.18 -8.54 -8.30
C LEU A 170 -1.53 -8.99 -9.72
N LEU A 171 -2.74 -8.74 -10.21
CA LEU A 171 -3.15 -9.20 -11.53
C LEU A 171 -2.33 -8.57 -12.66
N PRO A 172 -2.14 -7.23 -12.72
CA PRO A 172 -1.26 -6.62 -13.70
C PRO A 172 0.21 -7.05 -13.54
N LEU A 173 0.71 -7.23 -12.31
CA LEU A 173 2.04 -7.76 -12.08
C LEU A 173 2.21 -9.15 -12.69
N LEU A 174 1.29 -10.07 -12.43
CA LEU A 174 1.33 -11.42 -13.00
C LEU A 174 1.24 -11.42 -14.53
N ALA A 175 0.45 -10.51 -15.11
CA ALA A 175 0.38 -10.35 -16.56
C ALA A 175 1.74 -9.92 -17.14
N GLU A 176 2.40 -8.95 -16.52
CA GLU A 176 3.71 -8.46 -16.92
C GLU A 176 4.81 -9.52 -16.76
N LEU A 177 4.79 -10.28 -15.65
CA LEU A 177 5.74 -11.39 -15.44
C LEU A 177 5.59 -12.50 -16.50
N ARG A 178 4.34 -12.76 -16.97
CA ARG A 178 4.10 -13.67 -18.10
C ARG A 178 4.64 -13.11 -19.42
N ALA A 179 4.37 -11.83 -19.68
CA ALA A 179 4.87 -11.16 -20.90
C ALA A 179 6.40 -11.23 -20.98
N ARG A 180 7.08 -11.11 -19.83
CA ARG A 180 8.54 -11.26 -19.72
C ARG A 180 9.01 -12.72 -19.64
N LYS A 181 8.12 -13.70 -19.64
CA LYS A 181 8.45 -15.14 -19.53
C LYS A 181 9.14 -15.49 -18.21
N VAL A 182 8.93 -14.72 -17.16
CA VAL A 182 9.42 -15.02 -15.81
C VAL A 182 8.60 -16.13 -15.18
N ILE A 183 7.31 -16.18 -15.50
CA ILE A 183 6.39 -17.25 -15.10
C ILE A 183 5.69 -17.84 -16.33
N ALA A 184 5.16 -19.07 -16.18
CA ALA A 184 4.41 -19.73 -17.25
C ALA A 184 3.11 -18.99 -17.58
N SER A 185 2.68 -19.14 -18.85
CA SER A 185 1.41 -18.61 -19.38
C SER A 185 0.28 -19.57 -19.13
#